data_0152bae2df786d2f2a321e6574113fd7
#
_entry.id   0152bae2df786d2f2a321e6574113fd7
#
_cell.length_a   1.000
_cell.length_b   1.000
_cell.length_c   1.000
_cell.angle_alpha   90.00
_cell.angle_beta   90.00
_cell.angle_gamma   90.00
#
_symmetry.space_group_name_H-M   'P 1'
#
loop_
_entity.id
_entity.type
_entity.pdbx_description
1 polymer ?
#
loop_
_entity_poly.entity_id
_entity_poly.type
_entity_poly.pdbx_seq_one_letter_code
_entity_poly.pdbx_strand_id
1 'polypeptide(L)'
;MTDPKINSILDEGNRLFLEGKFQQAILYYDKILDEDPKHMSSLNNKGYALSKLKDFTNAMKCYDIALEICPHDLSVLINKISSFRKQGNFVEALSICDNILKNNPNYNVVLYHKERILFSMKKFDESISCCNSILEDYPDNGDVLFDKASNCVMLSNFDDALDLLERAISQGIQYKIKAKKSKSFENLFDNIRFQNLTN
;
A
#
# COMPACT_ATOMS: atom_id res chain seq x y z
N MET A 1 26.43 -9.94 15.07
CA MET A 1 27.09 -9.54 13.79
C MET A 1 26.52 -10.47 12.74
N THR A 2 25.89 -9.94 11.71
CA THR A 2 25.35 -10.75 10.59
C THR A 2 26.52 -11.28 9.75
N ASP A 3 26.43 -12.55 9.35
CA ASP A 3 27.43 -13.22 8.52
C ASP A 3 27.57 -12.45 7.18
N PRO A 4 28.79 -12.01 6.76
CA PRO A 4 29.02 -11.33 5.48
C PRO A 4 28.50 -12.13 4.27
N LYS A 5 28.52 -13.46 4.34
CA LYS A 5 27.99 -14.36 3.31
C LYS A 5 26.46 -14.21 3.20
N ILE A 6 25.75 -14.21 4.33
CA ILE A 6 24.29 -14.04 4.38
C ILE A 6 23.92 -12.67 3.82
N ASN A 7 24.64 -11.60 4.18
CA ASN A 7 24.37 -10.26 3.64
C ASN A 7 24.52 -10.22 2.11
N SER A 8 25.57 -10.81 1.54
CA SER A 8 25.77 -10.86 0.09
C SER A 8 24.64 -11.62 -0.64
N ILE A 9 24.15 -12.72 -0.06
CA ILE A 9 23.03 -13.47 -0.62
C ILE A 9 21.74 -12.65 -0.53
N LEU A 10 21.50 -11.94 0.58
CA LEU A 10 20.33 -11.07 0.79
C LEU A 10 20.31 -9.91 -0.21
N ASP A 11 21.46 -9.26 -0.41
CA ASP A 11 21.61 -8.14 -1.34
C ASP A 11 21.32 -8.57 -2.78
N GLU A 12 21.78 -9.74 -3.20
CA GLU A 12 21.47 -10.27 -4.53
C GLU A 12 19.96 -10.62 -4.66
N GLY A 13 19.36 -11.21 -3.63
CA GLY A 13 17.91 -11.44 -3.59
C GLY A 13 17.13 -10.12 -3.71
N ASN A 14 17.53 -9.09 -2.99
CA ASN A 14 16.90 -7.76 -3.03
C ASN A 14 17.09 -7.09 -4.39
N ARG A 15 18.25 -7.21 -5.02
CA ARG A 15 18.51 -6.71 -6.38
C ARG A 15 17.56 -7.34 -7.39
N LEU A 16 17.43 -8.66 -7.36
CA LEU A 16 16.53 -9.39 -8.25
C LEU A 16 15.06 -9.02 -8.00
N PHE A 17 14.68 -8.79 -6.74
CA PHE A 17 13.37 -8.30 -6.40
C PHE A 17 13.07 -6.93 -7.03
N LEU A 18 14.01 -5.98 -6.95
CA LEU A 18 13.88 -4.66 -7.55
C LEU A 18 13.81 -4.71 -9.08
N GLU A 19 14.45 -5.69 -9.71
CA GLU A 19 14.33 -5.97 -11.15
C GLU A 19 13.01 -6.67 -11.53
N GLY A 20 12.13 -6.97 -10.56
CA GLY A 20 10.87 -7.68 -10.81
C GLY A 20 11.02 -9.19 -11.02
N LYS A 21 12.21 -9.75 -10.82
CA LYS A 21 12.52 -11.18 -10.97
C LYS A 21 12.18 -11.94 -9.68
N PHE A 22 10.89 -11.90 -9.28
CA PHE A 22 10.44 -12.37 -7.97
C PHE A 22 10.74 -13.84 -7.71
N GLN A 23 10.56 -14.73 -8.69
CA GLN A 23 10.89 -16.16 -8.53
C GLN A 23 12.38 -16.38 -8.23
N GLN A 24 13.27 -15.63 -8.90
CA GLN A 24 14.69 -15.74 -8.66
C GLN A 24 15.08 -15.16 -7.29
N ALA A 25 14.48 -14.03 -6.90
CA ALA A 25 14.68 -13.46 -5.58
C ALA A 25 14.33 -14.46 -4.45
N ILE A 26 13.21 -15.18 -4.59
CA ILE A 26 12.78 -16.20 -3.64
C ILE A 26 13.84 -17.27 -3.44
N LEU A 27 14.50 -17.75 -4.51
CA LEU A 27 15.56 -18.75 -4.40
C LEU A 27 16.76 -18.27 -3.54
N TYR A 28 17.04 -16.97 -3.55
CA TYR A 28 18.10 -16.40 -2.70
C TYR A 28 17.64 -16.28 -1.25
N TYR A 29 16.39 -15.89 -1.01
CA TYR A 29 15.85 -15.86 0.35
C TYR A 29 15.75 -17.28 0.93
N ASP A 30 15.40 -18.29 0.11
CA ASP A 30 15.36 -19.71 0.53
C ASP A 30 16.74 -20.20 0.96
N LYS A 31 17.82 -19.88 0.22
CA LYS A 31 19.19 -20.24 0.64
C LYS A 31 19.54 -19.73 2.04
N ILE A 32 19.07 -18.54 2.40
CA ILE A 32 19.30 -17.99 3.73
C ILE A 32 18.45 -18.73 4.75
N LEU A 33 17.18 -18.98 4.41
CA LEU A 33 16.23 -19.66 5.31
C LEU A 33 16.54 -21.15 5.52
N ASP A 34 17.28 -21.78 4.62
CA ASP A 34 17.81 -23.14 4.78
C ASP A 34 18.91 -23.18 5.88
N GLU A 35 19.73 -22.11 5.99
CA GLU A 35 20.77 -21.97 7.01
C GLU A 35 20.22 -21.37 8.33
N ASP A 36 19.34 -20.35 8.23
CA ASP A 36 18.68 -19.67 9.34
C ASP A 36 17.16 -19.53 9.07
N PRO A 37 16.34 -20.50 9.47
CA PRO A 37 14.88 -20.48 9.25
C PRO A 37 14.15 -19.31 9.91
N LYS A 38 14.83 -18.59 10.83
CA LYS A 38 14.27 -17.44 11.54
C LYS A 38 14.85 -16.10 11.08
N HIS A 39 15.54 -16.06 9.94
CA HIS A 39 16.08 -14.81 9.40
C HIS A 39 14.98 -13.85 8.97
N MET A 40 14.68 -12.87 9.81
CA MET A 40 13.54 -11.93 9.70
C MET A 40 13.45 -11.27 8.33
N SER A 41 14.58 -10.69 7.85
CA SER A 41 14.57 -9.96 6.57
C SER A 41 14.25 -10.89 5.39
N SER A 42 14.75 -12.12 5.40
CA SER A 42 14.48 -13.10 4.34
C SER A 42 13.03 -13.57 4.37
N LEU A 43 12.45 -13.81 5.56
CA LEU A 43 11.04 -14.15 5.70
C LEU A 43 10.14 -13.04 5.16
N ASN A 44 10.38 -11.79 5.58
CA ASN A 44 9.60 -10.64 5.13
C ASN A 44 9.71 -10.43 3.61
N ASN A 45 10.93 -10.44 3.07
CA ASN A 45 11.16 -10.20 1.65
C ASN A 45 10.64 -11.34 0.76
N LYS A 46 10.79 -12.60 1.20
CA LYS A 46 10.18 -13.76 0.55
C LYS A 46 8.65 -13.65 0.52
N GLY A 47 8.03 -13.32 1.68
CA GLY A 47 6.59 -13.10 1.77
C GLY A 47 6.13 -12.01 0.80
N TYR A 48 6.88 -10.91 0.69
CA TYR A 48 6.55 -9.83 -0.23
C TYR A 48 6.71 -10.24 -1.70
N ALA A 49 7.77 -11.00 -2.05
CA ALA A 49 7.96 -11.55 -3.39
C ALA A 49 6.84 -12.52 -3.79
N LEU A 50 6.44 -13.42 -2.88
CA LEU A 50 5.31 -14.33 -3.07
C LEU A 50 3.99 -13.56 -3.28
N SER A 51 3.76 -12.49 -2.50
CA SER A 51 2.59 -11.62 -2.67
C SER A 51 2.58 -10.91 -4.04
N LYS A 52 3.75 -10.55 -4.59
CA LYS A 52 3.84 -10.02 -5.97
C LYS A 52 3.46 -11.05 -7.01
N LEU A 53 3.78 -12.31 -6.77
CA LEU A 53 3.39 -13.45 -7.62
C LEU A 53 1.95 -13.93 -7.38
N LYS A 54 1.21 -13.30 -6.47
CA LYS A 54 -0.14 -13.67 -6.02
C LYS A 54 -0.22 -15.02 -5.28
N ASP A 55 0.91 -15.55 -4.83
CA ASP A 55 0.95 -16.70 -3.92
C ASP A 55 0.75 -16.23 -2.48
N PHE A 56 -0.48 -15.78 -2.20
CA PHE A 56 -0.82 -15.21 -0.91
C PHE A 56 -0.75 -16.23 0.23
N THR A 57 -1.04 -17.50 -0.05
CA THR A 57 -0.99 -18.57 0.97
C THR A 57 0.42 -18.73 1.53
N ASN A 58 1.42 -18.83 0.69
CA ASN A 58 2.80 -18.96 1.16
C ASN A 58 3.37 -17.62 1.65
N ALA A 59 2.91 -16.48 1.12
CA ALA A 59 3.25 -15.17 1.66
C ALA A 59 2.81 -15.03 3.13
N MET A 60 1.56 -15.44 3.45
CA MET A 60 1.06 -15.39 4.84
C MET A 60 1.88 -16.26 5.77
N LYS A 61 2.27 -17.48 5.37
CA LYS A 61 3.14 -18.34 6.18
C LYS A 61 4.46 -17.66 6.53
N CYS A 62 5.09 -16.98 5.56
CA CYS A 62 6.33 -16.24 5.81
C CYS A 62 6.12 -15.11 6.82
N TYR A 63 5.05 -14.33 6.68
CA TYR A 63 4.73 -13.25 7.61
C TYR A 63 4.36 -13.78 8.99
N ASP A 64 3.64 -14.90 9.08
CA ASP A 64 3.27 -15.50 10.38
C ASP A 64 4.51 -15.96 11.13
N ILE A 65 5.45 -16.66 10.49
CA ILE A 65 6.73 -17.05 11.10
C ILE A 65 7.52 -15.81 11.53
N ALA A 66 7.56 -14.76 10.71
CA ALA A 66 8.25 -13.52 11.06
C ALA A 66 7.61 -12.84 12.29
N LEU A 67 6.28 -12.84 12.38
CA LEU A 67 5.53 -12.25 13.51
C LEU A 67 5.55 -13.13 14.77
N GLU A 68 5.81 -14.42 14.67
CA GLU A 68 6.12 -15.28 15.83
C GLU A 68 7.45 -14.87 16.48
N ILE A 69 8.42 -14.41 15.68
CA ILE A 69 9.73 -13.94 16.17
C ILE A 69 9.62 -12.51 16.70
N CYS A 70 8.98 -11.61 15.96
CA CYS A 70 8.78 -10.22 16.34
C CYS A 70 7.32 -9.80 16.08
N PRO A 71 6.42 -9.92 17.09
CA PRO A 71 4.97 -9.72 16.93
C PRO A 71 4.56 -8.31 16.49
N HIS A 72 5.42 -7.33 16.68
CA HIS A 72 5.15 -5.92 16.40
C HIS A 72 6.05 -5.33 15.30
N ASP A 73 6.67 -6.18 14.46
CA ASP A 73 7.44 -5.68 13.32
C ASP A 73 6.50 -5.00 12.31
N LEU A 74 6.60 -3.67 12.25
CA LEU A 74 5.72 -2.85 11.41
C LEU A 74 5.90 -3.14 9.92
N SER A 75 7.11 -3.46 9.47
CA SER A 75 7.36 -3.77 8.05
C SER A 75 6.63 -5.04 7.63
N VAL A 76 6.69 -6.07 8.46
CA VAL A 76 5.98 -7.33 8.24
C VAL A 76 4.47 -7.12 8.28
N LEU A 77 3.96 -6.38 9.29
CA LEU A 77 2.53 -6.07 9.42
C LEU A 77 2.00 -5.30 8.21
N ILE A 78 2.73 -4.28 7.73
CA ILE A 78 2.36 -3.49 6.54
C ILE A 78 2.33 -4.37 5.29
N ASN A 79 3.32 -5.25 5.10
CA ASN A 79 3.33 -6.17 3.97
C ASN A 79 2.17 -7.17 4.04
N LYS A 80 1.82 -7.65 5.25
CA LYS A 80 0.67 -8.53 5.49
C LYS A 80 -0.65 -7.81 5.18
N ILE A 81 -0.83 -6.57 5.64
CA ILE A 81 -1.98 -5.70 5.30
C ILE A 81 -2.12 -5.57 3.76
N SER A 82 -1.01 -5.22 3.09
CA SER A 82 -1.00 -5.06 1.62
C SER A 82 -1.40 -6.35 0.90
N SER A 83 -0.94 -7.49 1.40
CA SER A 83 -1.25 -8.80 0.82
C SER A 83 -2.70 -9.19 1.04
N PHE A 84 -3.26 -9.01 2.25
CA PHE A 84 -4.67 -9.23 2.53
C PHE A 84 -5.57 -8.33 1.66
N ARG A 85 -5.22 -7.05 1.52
CA ARG A 85 -5.98 -6.13 0.64
C ARG A 85 -5.99 -6.62 -0.81
N LYS A 86 -4.85 -7.08 -1.35
CA LYS A 86 -4.76 -7.59 -2.73
C LYS A 86 -5.55 -8.89 -2.93
N GLN A 87 -5.66 -9.69 -1.88
CA GLN A 87 -6.44 -10.93 -1.87
C GLN A 87 -7.95 -10.67 -1.74
N GLY A 88 -8.34 -9.46 -1.32
CA GLY A 88 -9.73 -9.11 -1.01
C GLY A 88 -10.16 -9.42 0.43
N ASN A 89 -9.23 -9.84 1.28
CA ASN A 89 -9.46 -10.11 2.71
C ASN A 89 -9.40 -8.80 3.49
N PHE A 90 -10.40 -7.94 3.26
CA PHE A 90 -10.43 -6.57 3.79
C PHE A 90 -10.64 -6.52 5.30
N VAL A 91 -11.39 -7.47 5.87
CA VAL A 91 -11.68 -7.51 7.31
C VAL A 91 -10.41 -7.75 8.10
N GLU A 92 -9.61 -8.75 7.70
CA GLU A 92 -8.32 -9.08 8.32
C GLU A 92 -7.33 -7.93 8.16
N ALA A 93 -7.28 -7.31 6.98
CA ALA A 93 -6.44 -6.15 6.74
C ALA A 93 -6.80 -4.97 7.63
N LEU A 94 -8.09 -4.64 7.79
CA LEU A 94 -8.57 -3.58 8.68
C LEU A 94 -8.25 -3.88 10.15
N SER A 95 -8.45 -5.12 10.59
CA SER A 95 -8.15 -5.53 11.97
C SER A 95 -6.69 -5.24 12.35
N ILE A 96 -5.74 -5.50 11.44
CA ILE A 96 -4.33 -5.20 11.67
C ILE A 96 -4.11 -3.67 11.70
N CYS A 97 -4.71 -2.93 10.75
CA CYS A 97 -4.62 -1.47 10.73
C CYS A 97 -5.13 -0.87 12.05
N ASP A 98 -6.30 -1.29 12.50
CA ASP A 98 -6.93 -0.77 13.72
C ASP A 98 -6.11 -1.08 14.96
N ASN A 99 -5.51 -2.27 15.04
CA ASN A 99 -4.64 -2.63 16.15
C ASN A 99 -3.37 -1.75 16.20
N ILE A 100 -2.77 -1.44 15.07
CA ILE A 100 -1.60 -0.55 15.01
C ILE A 100 -2.01 0.89 15.38
N LEU A 101 -3.12 1.37 14.82
CA LEU A 101 -3.60 2.75 15.01
C LEU A 101 -4.14 3.00 16.41
N LYS A 102 -4.52 1.96 17.15
CA LYS A 102 -4.92 2.09 18.58
C LYS A 102 -3.81 2.69 19.42
N ASN A 103 -2.55 2.34 19.15
CA ASN A 103 -1.39 2.83 19.88
C ASN A 103 -0.74 4.05 19.20
N ASN A 104 -0.92 4.22 17.90
CA ASN A 104 -0.37 5.29 17.09
C ASN A 104 -1.43 5.82 16.11
N PRO A 105 -2.40 6.66 16.59
CA PRO A 105 -3.56 7.06 15.78
C PRO A 105 -3.19 7.78 14.47
N ASN A 106 -2.08 8.53 14.47
CA ASN A 106 -1.62 9.31 13.31
C ASN A 106 -0.49 8.62 12.54
N TYR A 107 -0.43 7.28 12.56
CA TYR A 107 0.59 6.59 11.78
C TYR A 107 0.23 6.58 10.29
N ASN A 108 0.68 7.61 9.57
CA ASN A 108 0.27 7.95 8.22
C ASN A 108 0.40 6.80 7.21
N VAL A 109 1.44 5.96 7.34
CA VAL A 109 1.62 4.79 6.46
C VAL A 109 0.45 3.80 6.61
N VAL A 110 0.01 3.55 7.84
CA VAL A 110 -1.11 2.62 8.13
C VAL A 110 -2.44 3.26 7.77
N LEU A 111 -2.63 4.57 8.03
CA LEU A 111 -3.80 5.32 7.59
C LEU A 111 -3.97 5.26 6.06
N TYR A 112 -2.87 5.38 5.31
CA TYR A 112 -2.88 5.25 3.85
C TYR A 112 -3.31 3.85 3.37
N HIS A 113 -2.86 2.79 4.05
CA HIS A 113 -3.34 1.43 3.76
C HIS A 113 -4.81 1.25 4.12
N LYS A 114 -5.24 1.77 5.29
CA LYS A 114 -6.62 1.71 5.77
C LYS A 114 -7.57 2.43 4.82
N GLU A 115 -7.21 3.64 4.39
CA GLU A 115 -7.95 4.41 3.39
C GLU A 115 -8.25 3.57 2.14
N ARG A 116 -7.24 2.97 1.54
CA ARG A 116 -7.37 2.17 0.30
C ARG A 116 -8.19 0.89 0.49
N ILE A 117 -8.18 0.30 1.67
CA ILE A 117 -9.03 -0.83 2.01
C ILE A 117 -10.49 -0.36 2.10
N LEU A 118 -10.74 0.73 2.81
CA LEU A 118 -12.07 1.32 2.98
C LEU A 118 -12.68 1.73 1.64
N PHE A 119 -11.87 2.36 0.76
CA PHE A 119 -12.28 2.65 -0.62
C PHE A 119 -12.71 1.38 -1.37
N SER A 120 -11.93 0.30 -1.27
CA SER A 120 -12.24 -0.99 -1.91
C SER A 120 -13.52 -1.62 -1.35
N MET A 121 -13.85 -1.35 -0.08
CA MET A 121 -15.10 -1.76 0.59
C MET A 121 -16.27 -0.80 0.32
N LYS A 122 -16.09 0.25 -0.47
CA LYS A 122 -17.05 1.33 -0.74
C LYS A 122 -17.47 2.12 0.51
N LYS A 123 -16.63 2.14 1.53
CA LYS A 123 -16.81 2.92 2.75
C LYS A 123 -16.14 4.30 2.59
N PHE A 124 -16.69 5.10 1.69
CA PHE A 124 -16.04 6.32 1.21
C PHE A 124 -15.89 7.39 2.28
N ASP A 125 -16.87 7.57 3.18
CA ASP A 125 -16.77 8.55 4.27
C ASP A 125 -15.68 8.20 5.28
N GLU A 126 -15.57 6.91 5.65
CA GLU A 126 -14.48 6.43 6.51
C GLU A 126 -13.12 6.57 5.82
N SER A 127 -13.05 6.33 4.51
CA SER A 127 -11.86 6.51 3.68
C SER A 127 -11.42 7.99 3.66
N ILE A 128 -12.36 8.93 3.46
CA ILE A 128 -12.11 10.38 3.52
C ILE A 128 -11.57 10.79 4.89
N SER A 129 -12.09 10.20 5.97
CA SER A 129 -11.59 10.49 7.32
C SER A 129 -10.11 10.13 7.48
N CYS A 130 -9.66 9.00 6.92
CA CYS A 130 -8.24 8.65 6.89
C CYS A 130 -7.42 9.63 6.04
N CYS A 131 -7.93 10.05 4.87
CA CYS A 131 -7.28 11.07 4.06
C CYS A 131 -7.12 12.39 4.83
N ASN A 132 -8.16 12.81 5.56
CA ASN A 132 -8.13 14.05 6.34
C ASN A 132 -7.01 14.01 7.38
N SER A 133 -6.93 12.91 8.15
CA SER A 133 -5.86 12.76 9.15
C SER A 133 -4.46 12.82 8.54
N ILE A 134 -4.26 12.23 7.36
CA ILE A 134 -2.96 12.32 6.67
C ILE A 134 -2.70 13.76 6.17
N LEU A 135 -3.72 14.45 5.66
CA LEU A 135 -3.59 15.79 5.11
C LEU A 135 -3.43 16.87 6.20
N GLU A 136 -3.75 16.58 7.47
CA GLU A 136 -3.40 17.45 8.60
C GLU A 136 -1.88 17.59 8.74
N ASP A 137 -1.12 16.50 8.60
CA ASP A 137 0.34 16.50 8.69
C ASP A 137 1.01 16.86 7.34
N TYR A 138 0.40 16.44 6.23
CA TYR A 138 0.94 16.57 4.87
C TYR A 138 -0.11 17.15 3.92
N PRO A 139 -0.44 18.47 4.02
CA PRO A 139 -1.56 19.09 3.31
C PRO A 139 -1.43 19.04 1.78
N ASP A 140 -0.21 18.91 1.27
CA ASP A 140 0.09 18.88 -0.17
C ASP A 140 0.49 17.49 -0.69
N ASN A 141 0.13 16.43 0.06
CA ASN A 141 0.35 15.06 -0.42
C ASN A 141 -0.56 14.75 -1.61
N GLY A 142 0.01 14.83 -2.82
CA GLY A 142 -0.73 14.66 -4.07
C GLY A 142 -1.43 13.31 -4.22
N ASP A 143 -0.85 12.21 -3.72
CA ASP A 143 -1.49 10.90 -3.77
C ASP A 143 -2.74 10.86 -2.89
N VAL A 144 -2.66 11.39 -1.67
CA VAL A 144 -3.80 11.43 -0.73
C VAL A 144 -4.88 12.40 -1.21
N LEU A 145 -4.50 13.56 -1.77
CA LEU A 145 -5.45 14.49 -2.40
C LEU A 145 -6.20 13.82 -3.55
N PHE A 146 -5.49 13.08 -4.41
CA PHE A 146 -6.09 12.34 -5.52
C PHE A 146 -7.02 11.22 -5.05
N ASP A 147 -6.61 10.43 -4.04
CA ASP A 147 -7.43 9.37 -3.49
C ASP A 147 -8.68 9.94 -2.79
N LYS A 148 -8.55 11.08 -2.06
CA LYS A 148 -9.70 11.80 -1.49
C LYS A 148 -10.63 12.35 -2.57
N ALA A 149 -10.10 12.91 -3.66
CA ALA A 149 -10.90 13.34 -4.81
C ALA A 149 -11.72 12.16 -5.39
N SER A 150 -11.07 11.00 -5.53
CA SER A 150 -11.75 9.77 -5.99
C SER A 150 -12.91 9.36 -5.08
N ASN A 151 -12.72 9.45 -3.75
CA ASN A 151 -13.78 9.19 -2.78
C ASN A 151 -14.96 10.19 -2.93
N CYS A 152 -14.65 11.49 -3.10
CA CYS A 152 -15.67 12.53 -3.31
C CYS A 152 -16.50 12.28 -4.58
N VAL A 153 -15.87 11.85 -5.69
CA VAL A 153 -16.61 11.45 -6.90
C VAL A 153 -17.57 10.29 -6.62
N MET A 154 -17.12 9.28 -5.86
CA MET A 154 -17.98 8.13 -5.53
C MET A 154 -19.18 8.50 -4.66
N LEU A 155 -19.09 9.61 -3.92
CA LEU A 155 -20.19 10.21 -3.14
C LEU A 155 -20.98 11.27 -3.93
N SER A 156 -20.66 11.48 -5.22
CA SER A 156 -21.26 12.52 -6.08
C SER A 156 -20.97 13.96 -5.63
N ASN A 157 -19.94 14.18 -4.79
CA ASN A 157 -19.48 15.49 -4.36
C ASN A 157 -18.48 16.03 -5.41
N PHE A 158 -18.99 16.41 -6.58
CA PHE A 158 -18.16 16.69 -7.75
C PHE A 158 -17.33 17.96 -7.62
N ASP A 159 -17.85 19.01 -6.97
CA ASP A 159 -17.13 20.26 -6.78
C ASP A 159 -15.91 20.07 -5.89
N ASP A 160 -16.09 19.43 -4.72
CA ASP A 160 -14.98 19.09 -3.82
C ASP A 160 -13.96 18.17 -4.51
N ALA A 161 -14.43 17.23 -5.32
CA ALA A 161 -13.55 16.33 -6.08
C ALA A 161 -12.68 17.07 -7.07
N LEU A 162 -13.24 18.07 -7.78
CA LEU A 162 -12.52 18.90 -8.75
C LEU A 162 -11.49 19.82 -8.06
N ASP A 163 -11.85 20.42 -6.92
CA ASP A 163 -10.93 21.23 -6.13
C ASP A 163 -9.73 20.41 -5.63
N LEU A 164 -10.00 19.22 -5.10
CA LEU A 164 -8.95 18.30 -4.64
C LEU A 164 -8.09 17.78 -5.78
N LEU A 165 -8.69 17.49 -6.93
CA LEU A 165 -7.97 17.06 -8.13
C LEU A 165 -7.05 18.16 -8.65
N GLU A 166 -7.51 19.41 -8.67
CA GLU A 166 -6.70 20.57 -9.05
C GLU A 166 -5.49 20.71 -8.14
N ARG A 167 -5.68 20.61 -6.82
CA ARG A 167 -4.59 20.60 -5.85
C ARG A 167 -3.63 19.41 -6.07
N ALA A 168 -4.13 18.20 -6.34
CA ALA A 168 -3.28 17.06 -6.65
C ALA A 168 -2.44 17.30 -7.90
N ILE A 169 -3.04 17.86 -8.96
CA ILE A 169 -2.36 18.19 -10.23
C ILE A 169 -1.27 19.23 -10.01
N SER A 170 -1.46 20.20 -9.12
CA SER A 170 -0.42 21.17 -8.79
C SER A 170 0.83 20.54 -8.15
N GLN A 171 0.69 19.36 -7.53
CA GLN A 171 1.81 18.59 -6.99
C GLN A 171 2.53 17.73 -8.05
N GLY A 172 1.88 17.48 -9.19
CA GLY A 172 2.54 16.72 -10.27
C GLY A 172 1.62 16.39 -11.44
N ILE A 173 2.18 16.47 -12.64
CA ILE A 173 1.44 16.23 -13.89
C ILE A 173 0.92 14.78 -14.02
N GLN A 174 1.52 13.83 -13.30
CA GLN A 174 1.07 12.43 -13.31
C GLN A 174 -0.39 12.26 -12.89
N TYR A 175 -0.93 13.17 -12.06
CA TYR A 175 -2.31 13.12 -11.60
C TYR A 175 -3.32 13.45 -12.71
N LYS A 176 -2.96 14.29 -13.70
CA LYS A 176 -3.75 14.49 -14.91
C LYS A 176 -3.94 13.18 -15.67
N ILE A 177 -2.82 12.48 -15.93
CA ILE A 177 -2.82 11.22 -16.67
C ILE A 177 -3.58 10.14 -15.89
N LYS A 178 -3.38 10.10 -14.58
CA LYS A 178 -4.05 9.14 -13.68
C LYS A 178 -5.56 9.38 -13.66
N ALA A 179 -6.02 10.64 -13.61
CA ALA A 179 -7.44 10.99 -13.60
C ALA A 179 -8.15 10.56 -14.89
N LYS A 180 -7.58 10.85 -16.06
CA LYS A 180 -8.13 10.43 -17.37
C LYS A 180 -8.31 8.91 -17.52
N LYS A 181 -7.50 8.12 -16.83
CA LYS A 181 -7.50 6.65 -16.91
C LYS A 181 -8.26 5.97 -15.78
N SER A 182 -8.60 6.71 -14.73
CA SER A 182 -9.23 6.15 -13.54
C SER A 182 -10.73 6.06 -13.69
N LYS A 183 -11.26 4.84 -13.51
CA LYS A 183 -12.71 4.61 -13.47
C LYS A 183 -13.43 5.40 -12.39
N SER A 184 -12.73 5.78 -11.32
CA SER A 184 -13.33 6.59 -10.26
C SER A 184 -13.79 7.96 -10.74
N PHE A 185 -13.21 8.50 -11.81
CA PHE A 185 -13.56 9.79 -12.40
C PHE A 185 -14.46 9.69 -13.64
N GLU A 186 -14.96 8.50 -13.99
CA GLU A 186 -15.75 8.27 -15.19
C GLU A 186 -16.98 9.20 -15.28
N ASN A 187 -17.64 9.46 -14.13
CA ASN A 187 -18.77 10.37 -14.03
C ASN A 187 -18.44 11.85 -14.29
N LEU A 188 -17.15 12.20 -14.34
CA LEU A 188 -16.68 13.56 -14.61
C LEU A 188 -16.10 13.73 -16.03
N PHE A 189 -16.05 12.71 -16.86
CA PHE A 189 -15.42 12.81 -18.17
C PHE A 189 -16.09 13.84 -19.10
N ASP A 190 -17.40 14.03 -18.96
CA ASP A 190 -18.17 15.04 -19.70
C ASP A 190 -18.24 16.42 -18.99
N ASN A 191 -17.64 16.54 -17.80
CA ASN A 191 -17.60 17.79 -17.06
C ASN A 191 -16.54 18.73 -17.64
N ILE A 192 -16.95 19.96 -18.02
CA ILE A 192 -16.08 20.94 -18.66
C ILE A 192 -14.87 21.31 -17.77
N ARG A 193 -15.07 21.47 -16.45
CA ARG A 193 -13.98 21.78 -15.53
C ARG A 193 -12.98 20.61 -15.46
N PHE A 194 -13.46 19.37 -15.40
CA PHE A 194 -12.59 18.20 -15.44
C PHE A 194 -11.76 18.13 -16.72
N GLN A 195 -12.40 18.37 -17.88
CA GLN A 195 -11.71 18.39 -19.16
C GLN A 195 -10.61 19.47 -19.19
N ASN A 196 -10.90 20.67 -18.70
CA ASN A 196 -9.93 21.76 -18.62
C ASN A 196 -8.76 21.43 -17.69
N LEU A 197 -9.01 20.80 -16.53
CA LEU A 197 -7.97 20.43 -15.58
C LEU A 197 -7.04 19.32 -16.13
N THR A 198 -7.58 18.44 -16.96
CA THR A 198 -6.85 17.26 -17.41
C THR A 198 -6.26 17.39 -18.82
N ASN A 199 -6.60 18.41 -19.59
CA ASN A 199 -6.05 18.70 -20.94
C ASN A 199 -4.71 19.50 -20.95
#